data_4f000aadeddbeab59cce1549f5636a81
#
_entry.id   4f000aadeddbeab59cce1549f5636a81
#
_cell.length_a   1.000
_cell.length_b   1.000
_cell.length_c   1.000
_cell.angle_alpha   90.00
_cell.angle_beta   90.00
_cell.angle_gamma   90.00
#
_symmetry.space_group_name_H-M   'P 1'
#
loop_
_entity.id
_entity.type
_entity.pdbx_description
1 polymer ?
#
loop_
_entity_poly.entity_id
_entity_poly.type
_entity_poly.pdbx_seq_one_letter_code
_entity_poly.pdbx_strand_id
1 'polypeptide(L)'
;MQQLIPSKNQKKTIKISRSDFAESTLFLNGAPYSLNLYPHMRTIFNLDAQDIVLQFSRQTSKSTTGAAIVVAQSCLSPGYRTMYVAPTVEQARVWSHDRLAPFIEGSPWIKKHYMSSSLIQNVWTKQLLN
;
A
#
# COMPACT_ATOMS: atom_id res chain seq x y z
N MET A 1 -11.19 48.42 22.00
CA MET A 1 -10.07 47.45 22.07
C MET A 1 -10.65 46.05 21.97
N GLN A 2 -10.64 45.47 20.78
CA GLN A 2 -10.99 44.06 20.59
C GLN A 2 -9.71 43.23 20.68
N GLN A 3 -9.59 42.44 21.72
CA GLN A 3 -8.52 41.44 21.82
C GLN A 3 -8.76 40.33 20.81
N LEU A 4 -7.87 40.20 19.84
CA LEU A 4 -7.78 39.06 18.93
C LEU A 4 -7.37 37.82 19.73
N ILE A 5 -8.32 36.88 19.92
CA ILE A 5 -8.06 35.55 20.49
C ILE A 5 -7.26 34.79 19.44
N PRO A 6 -6.07 34.29 19.71
CA PRO A 6 -5.36 33.46 18.75
C PRO A 6 -6.09 32.13 18.58
N SER A 7 -6.47 31.82 17.37
CA SER A 7 -7.09 30.56 16.96
C SER A 7 -6.19 29.39 17.36
N LYS A 8 -6.73 28.51 18.23
CA LYS A 8 -6.09 27.29 18.70
C LYS A 8 -5.89 26.30 17.54
N ASN A 9 -4.64 25.84 17.42
CA ASN A 9 -4.24 24.55 16.86
C ASN A 9 -4.83 24.15 15.49
N GLN A 10 -4.28 24.69 14.43
CA GLN A 10 -4.19 23.92 13.19
C GLN A 10 -3.24 22.74 13.46
N LYS A 11 -3.79 21.56 13.72
CA LYS A 11 -3.04 20.30 13.63
C LYS A 11 -2.47 20.24 12.22
N LYS A 12 -1.17 20.45 12.09
CA LYS A 12 -0.44 20.30 10.83
C LYS A 12 -0.59 18.83 10.41
N THR A 13 -1.52 18.56 9.52
CA THR A 13 -1.68 17.22 8.95
C THR A 13 -0.44 16.91 8.13
N ILE A 14 0.46 16.12 8.67
CA ILE A 14 1.64 15.64 7.95
C ILE A 14 1.12 14.64 6.92
N LYS A 15 1.08 15.05 5.65
CA LYS A 15 0.71 14.18 4.55
C LYS A 15 1.91 13.29 4.23
N ILE A 16 1.88 12.05 4.71
CA ILE A 16 2.90 11.05 4.37
C ILE A 16 2.74 10.63 2.90
N SER A 17 3.84 10.49 2.18
CA SER A 17 3.81 9.95 0.82
C SER A 17 3.54 8.44 0.83
N ARG A 18 2.99 7.90 -0.28
CA ARG A 18 2.73 6.46 -0.38
C ARG A 18 4.01 5.62 -0.26
N SER A 19 5.12 6.09 -0.84
CA SER A 19 6.41 5.42 -0.74
C SER A 19 6.95 5.42 0.69
N ASP A 20 6.89 6.56 1.39
CA ASP A 20 7.38 6.68 2.76
C ASP A 20 6.52 5.85 3.72
N PHE A 21 5.20 5.82 3.52
CA PHE A 21 4.32 4.94 4.25
C PHE A 21 4.70 3.47 4.04
N ALA A 22 4.90 3.05 2.78
CA ALA A 22 5.26 1.67 2.46
C ALA A 22 6.59 1.27 3.11
N GLU A 23 7.64 2.08 3.00
CA GLU A 23 8.95 1.78 3.59
C GLU A 23 8.96 1.82 5.12
N SER A 24 8.07 2.60 5.74
CA SER A 24 7.99 2.69 7.20
C SER A 24 7.12 1.62 7.85
N THR A 25 6.18 1.02 7.11
CA THR A 25 5.15 0.15 7.70
C THR A 25 5.13 -1.28 7.13
N LEU A 26 5.56 -1.46 5.88
CA LEU A 26 5.48 -2.76 5.22
C LEU A 26 6.71 -3.62 5.48
N PHE A 27 6.45 -4.92 5.61
CA PHE A 27 7.47 -5.96 5.71
C PHE A 27 7.23 -7.00 4.63
N LEU A 28 8.31 -7.52 4.08
CA LEU A 28 8.29 -8.59 3.09
C LEU A 28 9.29 -9.66 3.50
N ASN A 29 8.85 -10.90 3.65
CA ASN A 29 9.68 -12.04 4.05
C ASN A 29 10.48 -11.79 5.35
N GLY A 30 9.86 -11.14 6.33
CA GLY A 30 10.46 -10.85 7.63
C GLY A 30 11.42 -9.67 7.67
N ALA A 31 11.62 -8.97 6.55
CA ALA A 31 12.47 -7.78 6.46
C ALA A 31 11.65 -6.52 6.14
N PRO A 32 12.07 -5.32 6.58
CA PRO A 32 11.45 -4.07 6.18
C PRO A 32 11.49 -3.91 4.67
N TYR A 33 10.35 -3.51 4.09
CA TYR A 33 10.29 -3.21 2.66
C TYR A 33 11.10 -1.97 2.32
N SER A 34 11.92 -2.03 1.28
CA SER A 34 12.77 -0.92 0.86
C SER A 34 12.81 -0.78 -0.65
N LEU A 35 12.80 0.46 -1.11
CA LEU A 35 12.95 0.83 -2.52
C LEU A 35 14.41 1.13 -2.91
N ASN A 36 15.38 0.88 -2.03
CA ASN A 36 16.79 1.22 -2.29
C ASN A 36 17.38 0.50 -3.49
N LEU A 37 16.97 -0.75 -3.75
CA LEU A 37 17.40 -1.52 -4.94
C LEU A 37 16.71 -1.07 -6.23
N TYR A 38 15.56 -0.42 -6.10
CA TYR A 38 14.73 0.02 -7.22
C TYR A 38 14.23 1.46 -7.00
N PRO A 39 15.13 2.45 -6.91
CA PRO A 39 14.77 3.81 -6.50
C PRO A 39 13.79 4.50 -7.47
N HIS A 40 13.79 4.11 -8.75
CA HIS A 40 12.83 4.60 -9.75
C HIS A 40 11.38 4.20 -9.44
N MET A 41 11.16 3.15 -8.66
CA MET A 41 9.82 2.75 -8.23
C MET A 41 9.22 3.76 -7.24
N ARG A 42 10.01 4.57 -6.55
CA ARG A 42 9.51 5.64 -5.66
C ARG A 42 8.67 6.67 -6.42
N THR A 43 9.08 7.03 -7.61
CA THR A 43 8.29 7.91 -8.49
C THR A 43 6.93 7.28 -8.81
N ILE A 44 6.91 5.99 -9.15
CA ILE A 44 5.68 5.25 -9.48
C ILE A 44 4.74 5.18 -8.26
N PHE A 45 5.27 4.93 -7.07
CA PHE A 45 4.49 4.95 -5.83
C PHE A 45 3.72 6.24 -5.61
N ASN A 46 4.34 7.37 -5.93
CA ASN A 46 3.81 8.70 -5.65
C ASN A 46 3.11 9.34 -6.84
N LEU A 47 3.09 8.64 -7.98
CA LEU A 47 2.45 9.15 -9.19
C LEU A 47 0.93 9.25 -8.99
N ASP A 48 0.39 10.45 -9.24
CA ASP A 48 -1.03 10.72 -9.17
C ASP A 48 -1.56 10.89 -10.61
N ALA A 49 -1.72 9.76 -11.29
CA ALA A 49 -2.22 9.69 -12.66
C ALA A 49 -3.39 8.72 -12.72
N GLN A 50 -4.36 9.02 -13.59
CA GLN A 50 -5.55 8.20 -13.79
C GLN A 50 -5.19 6.85 -14.43
N ASP A 51 -4.32 6.88 -15.43
CA ASP A 51 -3.85 5.70 -16.14
C ASP A 51 -2.33 5.64 -16.11
N ILE A 52 -1.78 4.49 -15.75
CA ILE A 52 -0.34 4.25 -15.68
C ILE A 52 0.00 2.97 -16.43
N VAL A 53 0.86 3.08 -17.43
CA VAL A 53 1.41 1.92 -18.13
C VAL A 53 2.86 1.69 -17.70
N LEU A 54 3.16 0.50 -17.17
CA LEU A 54 4.47 0.12 -16.69
C LEU A 54 5.09 -0.91 -17.63
N GLN A 55 6.09 -0.49 -18.39
CA GLN A 55 6.85 -1.36 -19.28
C GLN A 55 8.30 -1.48 -18.81
N PHE A 56 8.62 -2.61 -18.19
CA PHE A 56 9.95 -2.92 -17.67
C PHE A 56 10.41 -4.31 -18.12
N SER A 57 11.70 -4.56 -18.02
CA SER A 57 12.27 -5.89 -18.19
C SER A 57 11.77 -6.87 -17.13
N ARG A 58 12.10 -8.14 -17.26
CA ARG A 58 11.82 -9.15 -16.24
C ARG A 58 12.63 -8.88 -14.96
N GLN A 59 12.11 -9.35 -13.81
CA GLN A 59 12.76 -9.31 -12.49
C GLN A 59 13.10 -7.89 -11.98
N THR A 60 12.32 -6.89 -12.39
CA THR A 60 12.46 -5.50 -11.91
C THR A 60 11.48 -5.14 -10.80
N SER A 61 11.05 -6.11 -10.01
CA SER A 61 10.15 -5.91 -8.85
C SER A 61 8.75 -5.35 -9.16
N LYS A 62 8.30 -5.35 -10.43
CA LYS A 62 6.99 -4.79 -10.83
C LYS A 62 5.80 -5.30 -10.01
N SER A 63 5.66 -6.63 -9.95
CA SER A 63 4.53 -7.26 -9.27
C SER A 63 4.55 -7.05 -7.75
N THR A 64 5.74 -7.07 -7.16
CA THR A 64 5.96 -6.80 -5.73
C THR A 64 5.65 -5.33 -5.41
N THR A 65 6.16 -4.41 -6.24
CA THR A 65 5.87 -2.98 -6.10
C THR A 65 4.38 -2.69 -6.28
N GLY A 66 3.73 -3.32 -7.26
CA GLY A 66 2.29 -3.19 -7.45
C GLY A 66 1.49 -3.65 -6.23
N ALA A 67 1.86 -4.78 -5.62
CA ALA A 67 1.24 -5.26 -4.39
C ALA A 67 1.45 -4.28 -3.22
N ALA A 68 2.66 -3.77 -3.05
CA ALA A 68 2.97 -2.78 -2.01
C ALA A 68 2.18 -1.47 -2.20
N ILE A 69 2.02 -0.99 -3.44
CA ILE A 69 1.20 0.19 -3.77
C ILE A 69 -0.26 -0.05 -3.38
N VAL A 70 -0.81 -1.23 -3.74
CA VAL A 70 -2.20 -1.59 -3.39
C VAL A 70 -2.41 -1.57 -1.88
N VAL A 71 -1.51 -2.17 -1.09
CA VAL A 71 -1.63 -2.17 0.37
C VAL A 71 -1.50 -0.76 0.94
N ALA A 72 -0.49 0.01 0.53
CA ALA A 72 -0.28 1.37 0.99
C ALA A 72 -1.49 2.27 0.67
N GLN A 73 -2.01 2.20 -0.55
CA GLN A 73 -3.16 2.99 -0.98
C GLN A 73 -4.42 2.60 -0.22
N SER A 74 -4.63 1.30 0.00
CA SER A 74 -5.79 0.80 0.77
C SER A 74 -5.76 1.26 2.23
N CYS A 75 -4.56 1.45 2.81
CA CYS A 75 -4.43 1.96 4.17
C CYS A 75 -4.57 3.49 4.25
N LEU A 76 -4.10 4.21 3.25
CA LEU A 76 -4.06 5.67 3.26
C LEU A 76 -5.36 6.34 2.80
N SER A 77 -6.19 5.61 2.05
CA SER A 77 -7.42 6.16 1.46
C SER A 77 -8.65 5.42 1.97
N PRO A 78 -9.47 6.03 2.82
CA PRO A 78 -10.69 5.41 3.34
C PRO A 78 -11.62 4.92 2.23
N GLY A 79 -12.12 3.69 2.35
CA GLY A 79 -13.04 3.10 1.38
C GLY A 79 -12.41 2.73 0.02
N TYR A 80 -11.09 2.75 -0.09
CA TYR A 80 -10.39 2.41 -1.33
C TYR A 80 -10.62 0.95 -1.73
N ARG A 81 -10.97 0.72 -2.99
CA ARG A 81 -11.20 -0.61 -3.55
C ARG A 81 -10.26 -0.83 -4.72
N THR A 82 -9.62 -1.99 -4.76
CA THR A 82 -8.72 -2.40 -5.83
C THR A 82 -9.21 -3.70 -6.45
N MET A 83 -9.14 -3.79 -7.77
CA MET A 83 -9.35 -5.03 -8.50
C MET A 83 -8.08 -5.37 -9.28
N TYR A 84 -7.57 -6.57 -9.08
CA TYR A 84 -6.48 -7.13 -9.87
C TYR A 84 -7.01 -8.06 -10.95
N VAL A 85 -6.62 -7.81 -12.19
CA VAL A 85 -7.02 -8.61 -13.35
C VAL A 85 -5.79 -9.26 -13.96
N ALA A 86 -5.86 -10.54 -14.22
CA ALA A 86 -4.80 -11.32 -14.85
C ALA A 86 -5.36 -12.14 -16.02
N PRO A 87 -4.53 -12.54 -16.98
CA PRO A 87 -4.95 -13.37 -18.12
C PRO A 87 -5.56 -14.72 -17.73
N THR A 88 -5.12 -15.29 -16.60
CA THR A 88 -5.63 -16.57 -16.09
C THR A 88 -5.96 -16.49 -14.60
N VAL A 89 -6.90 -17.32 -14.18
CA VAL A 89 -7.29 -17.51 -12.76
C VAL A 89 -6.08 -17.88 -11.90
N GLU A 90 -5.22 -18.76 -12.40
CA GLU A 90 -4.02 -19.18 -11.68
C GLU A 90 -3.05 -18.03 -11.44
N GLN A 91 -2.82 -17.18 -12.44
CA GLN A 91 -1.97 -15.99 -12.27
C GLN A 91 -2.56 -15.01 -11.24
N ALA A 92 -3.87 -14.83 -11.23
CA ALA A 92 -4.52 -13.98 -10.22
C ALA A 92 -4.35 -14.58 -8.82
N ARG A 93 -4.52 -15.90 -8.67
CA ARG A 93 -4.33 -16.63 -7.42
C ARG A 93 -2.88 -16.50 -6.90
N VAL A 94 -1.91 -16.75 -7.75
CA VAL A 94 -0.48 -16.64 -7.43
C VAL A 94 -0.14 -15.21 -7.00
N TRP A 95 -0.63 -14.20 -7.70
CA TRP A 95 -0.36 -12.81 -7.32
C TRP A 95 -0.95 -12.47 -5.93
N SER A 96 -2.18 -12.89 -5.67
CA SER A 96 -2.83 -12.65 -4.38
C SER A 96 -2.09 -13.35 -3.23
N HIS A 97 -1.72 -14.61 -3.43
CA HIS A 97 -1.07 -15.43 -2.40
C HIS A 97 0.42 -15.07 -2.20
N ASP A 98 1.17 -14.96 -3.30
CA ASP A 98 2.64 -14.88 -3.24
C ASP A 98 3.15 -13.43 -3.22
N ARG A 99 2.32 -12.44 -3.59
CA ARG A 99 2.73 -11.04 -3.64
C ARG A 99 1.96 -10.15 -2.66
N LEU A 100 0.63 -10.25 -2.64
CA LEU A 100 -0.20 -9.37 -1.81
C LEU A 100 -0.26 -9.83 -0.35
N ALA A 101 -0.58 -11.11 -0.11
CA ALA A 101 -0.73 -11.65 1.24
C ALA A 101 0.52 -11.48 2.11
N PRO A 102 1.76 -11.70 1.63
CA PRO A 102 2.96 -11.49 2.45
C PRO A 102 3.11 -10.08 3.01
N PHE A 103 2.67 -9.05 2.31
CA PHE A 103 2.68 -7.68 2.84
C PHE A 103 1.66 -7.49 3.96
N ILE A 104 0.45 -8.01 3.78
CA ILE A 104 -0.62 -7.87 4.77
C ILE A 104 -0.28 -8.67 6.03
N GLU A 105 0.11 -9.93 5.84
CA GLU A 105 0.35 -10.87 6.93
C GLU A 105 1.73 -10.68 7.59
N GLY A 106 2.72 -10.22 6.84
CA GLY A 106 4.08 -10.01 7.29
C GLY A 106 4.35 -8.68 7.98
N SER A 107 3.43 -7.70 7.85
CA SER A 107 3.63 -6.35 8.38
C SER A 107 2.96 -6.16 9.73
N PRO A 108 3.72 -6.08 10.85
CA PRO A 108 3.14 -6.00 12.20
C PRO A 108 2.22 -4.79 12.39
N TRP A 109 2.59 -3.65 11.81
CA TRP A 109 1.80 -2.43 11.90
C TRP A 109 0.45 -2.55 11.18
N ILE A 110 0.44 -3.15 9.99
CA ILE A 110 -0.78 -3.44 9.23
C ILE A 110 -1.70 -4.38 10.01
N LYS A 111 -1.14 -5.47 10.55
CA LYS A 111 -1.89 -6.41 11.39
C LYS A 111 -2.57 -5.73 12.57
N LYS A 112 -1.84 -4.87 13.26
CA LYS A 112 -2.34 -4.19 14.46
C LYS A 112 -3.45 -3.18 14.17
N HIS A 113 -3.35 -2.44 13.06
CA HIS A 113 -4.20 -1.27 12.81
C HIS A 113 -5.28 -1.49 11.75
N TYR A 114 -5.07 -2.43 10.83
CA TYR A 114 -5.95 -2.63 9.67
C TYR A 114 -6.54 -4.04 9.55
N MET A 115 -6.18 -4.98 10.41
CA MET A 115 -6.75 -6.33 10.39
C MET A 115 -7.66 -6.56 11.60
N SER A 116 -8.77 -7.28 11.34
CA SER A 116 -9.70 -7.76 12.37
C SER A 116 -10.15 -9.18 11.97
N SER A 117 -10.48 -10.00 12.95
CA SER A 117 -11.01 -11.35 12.73
C SER A 117 -12.35 -11.37 11.99
N SER A 118 -13.09 -10.26 11.98
CA SER A 118 -14.35 -10.10 11.26
C SER A 118 -14.20 -9.80 9.77
N LEU A 119 -12.98 -9.47 9.31
CA LEU A 119 -12.73 -9.10 7.92
C LEU A 119 -12.48 -10.33 7.04
N ILE A 120 -12.92 -10.24 5.78
CA ILE A 120 -12.68 -11.29 4.80
C ILE A 120 -11.21 -11.32 4.40
N GLN A 121 -10.56 -12.46 4.62
CA GLN A 121 -9.16 -12.72 4.27
C GLN A 121 -9.05 -14.06 3.54
N ASN A 122 -9.41 -14.09 2.27
CA ASN A 122 -9.24 -15.28 1.42
C ASN A 122 -8.40 -14.96 0.17
N VAL A 123 -8.17 -15.93 -0.68
CA VAL A 123 -7.34 -15.76 -1.88
C VAL A 123 -7.89 -14.69 -2.83
N TRP A 124 -9.22 -14.59 -2.93
CA TRP A 124 -9.89 -13.73 -3.89
C TRP A 124 -10.23 -12.35 -3.34
N THR A 125 -10.36 -12.24 -2.03
CA THR A 125 -10.79 -11.01 -1.37
C THR A 125 -9.95 -10.77 -0.13
N LYS A 126 -9.38 -9.58 0.00
CA LYS A 126 -8.69 -9.07 1.18
C LYS A 126 -9.38 -7.81 1.63
N GLN A 127 -9.74 -7.73 2.90
CA GLN A 127 -10.32 -6.53 3.51
C GLN A 127 -9.37 -5.96 4.55
N LEU A 128 -9.28 -4.64 4.59
CA LEU A 128 -8.55 -3.88 5.61
C LEU A 128 -9.51 -2.87 6.24
N LEU A 129 -9.28 -2.56 7.51
CA LEU A 129 -9.95 -1.45 8.19
C LEU A 129 -9.39 -0.13 7.66
N ASN A 130 -10.22 0.75 7.11
CA ASN A 130 -9.80 2.06 6.64
C ASN A 130 -10.96 3.07 6.62
#